data_11c43e725df6f8fcfb421fc7a4744425
#
_entry.id   11c43e725df6f8fcfb421fc7a4744425
#
_cell.length_a   1.000
_cell.length_b   1.000
_cell.length_c   1.000
_cell.angle_alpha   90.00
_cell.angle_beta   90.00
_cell.angle_gamma   90.00
#
_symmetry.space_group_name_H-M   'P 1'
#
loop_
_entity.id
_entity.type
_entity.pdbx_description
1 polymer ?
#
loop_
_entity_poly.entity_id
_entity_poly.type
_entity_poly.pdbx_seq_one_letter_code
_entity_poly.pdbx_strand_id
1 'polypeptide(L)'
;HPAGLKKXKSVTVLDVGDAYFSVPLDENFRKYTAFTIPSINNETPGIRYQYNVLPQGWKGSPAIFQSSMTKILEPFRIKNPEIDIYQYIDDLYIASDLEI
;
A
#
# COMPACT_ATOMS: atom_id res chain seq x y z
N HIS A 1 -17.94 -6.81 -2.37
CA HIS A 1 -17.12 -7.81 -1.67
C HIS A 1 -17.14 -9.12 -2.42
N PRO A 2 -15.99 -9.82 -2.45
CA PRO A 2 -15.99 -11.18 -3.02
C PRO A 2 -16.95 -12.09 -2.28
N ALA A 3 -17.53 -13.03 -3.00
CA ALA A 3 -18.50 -13.95 -2.39
C ALA A 3 -17.87 -14.80 -1.31
N GLY A 4 -16.62 -15.20 -1.49
CA GLY A 4 -15.94 -16.02 -0.49
C GLY A 4 -15.76 -15.29 0.83
N LEU A 5 -15.58 -13.98 0.78
CA LEU A 5 -15.43 -13.18 1.98
C LEU A 5 -16.70 -13.15 2.81
N LYS A 6 -17.85 -13.17 2.15
CA LYS A 6 -19.13 -13.15 2.85
C LYS A 6 -19.42 -14.42 3.61
N LYS A 7 -18.79 -15.52 3.25
CA LYS A 7 -19.00 -16.77 3.96
C LYS A 7 -18.29 -16.85 5.29
N UNK A 8 -17.26 -16.01 5.63
CA UNK A 8 -16.67 -16.10 6.65
C UNK A 8 -17.44 -15.60 7.62
N LYS A 9 -17.42 -16.09 8.66
CA LYS A 9 -18.18 -15.69 9.84
C LYS A 9 -17.68 -14.35 10.38
N SER A 10 -16.39 -14.15 10.36
CA SER A 10 -15.78 -12.99 10.98
C SER A 10 -14.91 -12.29 9.97
N VAL A 11 -15.12 -10.99 9.80
CA VAL A 11 -14.35 -10.19 8.86
C VAL A 11 -13.71 -9.02 9.62
N THR A 12 -12.41 -8.89 9.49
CA THR A 12 -11.67 -7.77 10.07
C THR A 12 -11.08 -6.95 8.95
N VAL A 13 -11.16 -5.62 9.08
CA VAL A 13 -10.60 -4.71 8.09
C VAL A 13 -9.41 -3.99 8.69
N LEU A 14 -8.28 -4.05 8.00
CA LEU A 14 -7.07 -3.33 8.40
C LEU A 14 -6.77 -2.24 7.40
N ASP A 15 -6.52 -1.03 7.89
CA ASP A 15 -6.07 0.08 7.06
C ASP A 15 -4.55 0.05 7.04
N VAL A 16 -3.99 -0.21 5.86
CA VAL A 16 -2.53 -0.30 5.72
C VAL A 16 -1.97 0.82 4.86
N GLY A 17 -2.69 1.94 4.78
CA GLY A 17 -2.27 3.04 3.92
C GLY A 17 -0.92 3.60 4.28
N ASP A 18 -0.59 3.68 5.56
CA ASP A 18 0.72 4.18 5.96
C ASP A 18 1.85 3.28 5.49
N ALA A 19 1.57 2.02 5.19
CA ALA A 19 2.60 1.12 4.71
C ALA A 19 3.13 1.51 3.34
N TYR A 20 2.43 2.37 2.60
CA TYR A 20 2.97 2.90 1.35
C TYR A 20 4.37 3.47 1.57
N PHE A 21 4.56 4.17 2.68
CA PHE A 21 5.84 4.82 2.96
C PHE A 21 6.93 3.84 3.36
N SER A 22 6.58 2.56 3.50
CA SER A 22 7.57 1.52 3.80
C SER A 22 8.01 0.75 2.56
N VAL A 23 7.39 1.00 1.41
CA VAL A 23 7.72 0.27 0.19
C VAL A 23 8.67 1.10 -0.64
N PRO A 24 9.90 0.61 -0.89
CA PRO A 24 10.85 1.38 -1.71
C PRO A 24 10.36 1.54 -3.13
N LEU A 25 10.61 2.71 -3.68
CA LEU A 25 10.28 3.00 -5.09
C LEU A 25 11.51 2.74 -5.92
N ASP A 26 11.32 2.00 -7.02
CA ASP A 26 12.40 1.74 -7.96
C ASP A 26 13.09 3.04 -8.35
N GLU A 27 14.42 3.03 -8.30
CA GLU A 27 15.20 4.24 -8.53
C GLU A 27 14.86 4.89 -9.86
N ASN A 28 14.54 4.09 -10.87
CA ASN A 28 14.24 4.63 -12.20
C ASN A 28 12.94 5.42 -12.25
N PHE A 29 12.06 5.26 -11.25
CA PHE A 29 10.79 5.94 -11.24
C PHE A 29 10.76 7.14 -10.31
N ARG A 30 11.80 7.34 -9.51
CA ARG A 30 11.77 8.38 -8.48
C ARG A 30 11.67 9.77 -9.08
N LYS A 31 12.24 9.97 -10.26
CA LYS A 31 12.19 11.29 -10.91
C LYS A 31 10.77 11.74 -11.20
N TYR A 32 9.85 10.79 -11.38
CA TYR A 32 8.46 11.14 -11.68
C TYR A 32 7.70 11.60 -10.45
N THR A 33 8.30 11.49 -9.27
CA THR A 33 7.68 11.96 -8.04
C THR A 33 8.26 13.29 -7.58
N ALA A 34 9.10 13.91 -8.37
CA ALA A 34 9.81 15.11 -7.97
C ALA A 34 8.87 16.27 -7.76
N PHE A 35 9.21 17.08 -6.78
CA PHE A 35 8.45 18.30 -6.48
C PHE A 35 9.41 19.32 -5.89
N THR A 36 8.96 20.58 -5.90
CA THR A 36 9.77 21.68 -5.41
C THR A 36 9.02 22.39 -4.30
N ILE A 37 9.71 22.64 -3.19
CA ILE A 37 9.19 23.49 -2.14
C ILE A 37 9.71 24.89 -2.42
N PRO A 38 8.82 25.84 -2.75
CA PRO A 38 9.29 27.16 -3.12
C PRO A 38 9.86 27.92 -1.94
N SER A 39 10.72 28.88 -2.26
CA SER A 39 11.27 29.74 -1.23
C SER A 39 10.24 30.77 -0.80
N ILE A 40 10.44 31.31 0.41
CA ILE A 40 9.59 32.39 0.89
C ILE A 40 9.88 33.63 0.08
N ASN A 41 8.83 34.27 -0.42
CA ASN A 41 8.93 35.50 -1.21
C ASN A 41 9.73 35.36 -2.50
N ASN A 42 9.95 34.14 -2.94
CA ASN A 42 10.67 33.87 -4.19
C ASN A 42 12.05 34.50 -4.23
N GLU A 43 12.70 34.60 -3.07
CA GLU A 43 14.00 35.22 -3.01
C GLU A 43 15.14 34.29 -3.42
N THR A 44 14.91 33.00 -3.33
CA THR A 44 15.90 32.01 -3.73
C THR A 44 15.20 30.90 -4.52
N PRO A 45 15.95 30.11 -5.27
CA PRO A 45 15.33 28.93 -5.88
C PRO A 45 14.78 28.02 -4.81
N GLY A 46 13.70 27.34 -5.13
CA GLY A 46 13.13 26.38 -4.21
C GLY A 46 14.04 25.18 -4.04
N ILE A 47 13.64 24.30 -3.14
CA ILE A 47 14.37 23.05 -2.89
C ILE A 47 13.61 21.93 -3.55
N ARG A 48 14.36 21.14 -4.31
CA ARG A 48 13.74 20.06 -5.07
C ARG A 48 13.93 18.73 -4.34
N TYR A 49 12.87 17.96 -4.30
CA TYR A 49 12.85 16.65 -3.64
C TYR A 49 12.26 15.61 -4.56
N GLN A 50 12.53 14.37 -4.26
CA GLN A 50 11.81 13.27 -4.88
C GLN A 50 11.62 12.19 -3.81
N TYR A 51 10.71 11.26 -4.07
CA TYR A 51 10.41 10.21 -3.13
C TYR A 51 11.33 9.02 -3.32
N ASN A 52 11.72 8.40 -2.22
CA ASN A 52 12.43 7.11 -2.23
C ASN A 52 11.49 5.96 -1.93
N VAL A 53 10.27 6.26 -1.51
CA VAL A 53 9.25 5.27 -1.18
C VAL A 53 7.98 5.64 -1.94
N LEU A 54 6.99 4.75 -1.92
CA LEU A 54 5.73 4.99 -2.63
C LEU A 54 5.00 6.17 -2.01
N PRO A 55 4.73 7.22 -2.78
CA PRO A 55 3.94 8.32 -2.24
C PRO A 55 2.45 8.02 -2.34
N GLN A 56 1.70 8.42 -1.33
CA GLN A 56 0.27 8.37 -1.43
C GLN A 56 -0.20 9.38 -2.47
N GLY A 57 -1.14 8.95 -3.30
CA GLY A 57 -1.65 9.82 -4.34
C GLY A 57 -0.90 9.77 -5.65
N TRP A 58 0.26 9.12 -5.70
CA TRP A 58 0.97 8.94 -6.95
C TRP A 58 0.29 7.84 -7.75
N LYS A 59 0.13 8.08 -9.05
CA LYS A 59 -0.67 7.18 -9.90
C LYS A 59 -0.14 5.76 -9.89
N GLY A 60 1.17 5.57 -9.78
CA GLY A 60 1.75 4.23 -9.81
C GLY A 60 1.74 3.48 -8.49
N SER A 61 1.44 4.17 -7.39
CA SER A 61 1.59 3.55 -6.08
C SER A 61 0.63 2.38 -5.82
N PRO A 62 -0.65 2.45 -6.19
CA PRO A 62 -1.55 1.35 -5.83
C PRO A 62 -1.14 0.01 -6.43
N ALA A 63 -0.74 -0.01 -7.69
CA ALA A 63 -0.36 -1.28 -8.31
C ALA A 63 0.91 -1.85 -7.69
N ILE A 64 1.90 -1.00 -7.44
CA ILE A 64 3.14 -1.45 -6.84
C ILE A 64 2.89 -1.92 -5.41
N PHE A 65 2.07 -1.18 -4.67
CA PHE A 65 1.75 -1.56 -3.30
C PHE A 65 1.03 -2.90 -3.26
N GLN A 66 0.06 -3.10 -4.15
CA GLN A 66 -0.69 -4.35 -4.18
C GLN A 66 0.24 -5.54 -4.46
N SER A 67 1.13 -5.37 -5.41
CA SER A 67 2.08 -6.43 -5.75
C SER A 67 3.00 -6.74 -4.58
N SER A 68 3.50 -5.70 -3.92
CA SER A 68 4.38 -5.89 -2.77
C SER A 68 3.66 -6.57 -1.61
N MET A 69 2.44 -6.14 -1.34
CA MET A 69 1.67 -6.72 -0.25
C MET A 69 1.35 -8.18 -0.53
N THR A 70 1.06 -8.51 -1.78
CA THR A 70 0.79 -9.89 -2.15
C THR A 70 2.00 -10.78 -1.84
N LYS A 71 3.19 -10.29 -2.15
CA LYS A 71 4.40 -11.05 -1.86
C LYS A 71 4.61 -11.21 -0.35
N ILE A 72 4.35 -10.15 0.40
CA ILE A 72 4.51 -10.18 1.85
C ILE A 72 3.56 -11.19 2.47
N LEU A 73 2.34 -11.26 1.97
CA LEU A 73 1.32 -12.10 2.56
C LEU A 73 1.41 -13.56 2.14
N GLU A 74 2.18 -13.86 1.10
CA GLU A 74 2.18 -15.22 0.55
C GLU A 74 2.52 -16.29 1.56
N PRO A 75 3.58 -16.15 2.37
CA PRO A 75 3.87 -17.21 3.36
C PRO A 75 2.73 -17.42 4.34
N PHE A 76 2.07 -16.35 4.75
CA PHE A 76 0.94 -16.45 5.66
C PHE A 76 -0.23 -17.19 5.00
N ARG A 77 -0.51 -16.88 3.73
CA ARG A 77 -1.60 -17.54 3.04
C ARG A 77 -1.36 -19.03 2.91
N ILE A 78 -0.12 -19.40 2.65
CA ILE A 78 0.22 -20.83 2.51
C ILE A 78 0.02 -21.56 3.84
N LYS A 79 0.45 -20.92 4.92
CA LYS A 79 0.33 -21.51 6.25
C LYS A 79 -1.11 -21.57 6.74
N ASN A 80 -1.96 -20.67 6.28
CA ASN A 80 -3.30 -20.52 6.81
C ASN A 80 -4.32 -20.50 5.67
N PRO A 81 -4.46 -21.62 4.94
CA PRO A 81 -5.35 -21.62 3.78
C PRO A 81 -6.81 -21.43 4.13
N GLU A 82 -7.18 -21.60 5.39
CA GLU A 82 -8.57 -21.39 5.82
C GLU A 82 -8.90 -19.92 6.03
N ILE A 83 -7.91 -19.04 6.00
CA ILE A 83 -8.13 -17.62 6.18
C ILE A 83 -8.12 -16.95 4.83
N ASP A 84 -9.16 -16.17 4.54
CA ASP A 84 -9.25 -15.39 3.31
C ASP A 84 -8.74 -13.98 3.54
N ILE A 85 -7.87 -13.52 2.66
CA ILE A 85 -7.38 -12.15 2.70
C ILE A 85 -7.66 -11.51 1.36
N TYR A 86 -8.41 -10.42 1.38
CA TYR A 86 -8.71 -9.65 0.19
C TYR A 86 -8.06 -8.28 0.29
N GLN A 87 -7.30 -7.94 -0.73
CA GLN A 87 -6.61 -6.65 -0.80
C GLN A 87 -7.40 -5.69 -1.64
N TYR A 88 -7.74 -4.54 -1.08
CA TYR A 88 -8.46 -3.53 -1.83
C TYR A 88 -7.87 -2.15 -1.50
N ILE A 89 -7.15 -1.60 -2.47
CA ILE A 89 -6.50 -0.30 -2.34
C ILE A 89 -5.59 -0.32 -1.12
N ASP A 90 -5.90 0.44 -0.09
CA ASP A 90 -5.07 0.45 1.12
C ASP A 90 -5.75 -0.24 2.29
N ASP A 91 -6.67 -1.16 1.99
CA ASP A 91 -7.34 -1.95 3.02
C ASP A 91 -7.09 -3.43 2.81
N LEU A 92 -6.98 -4.15 3.92
CA LEU A 92 -6.98 -5.60 3.91
C LEU A 92 -8.23 -6.10 4.62
N TYR A 93 -8.95 -6.98 3.96
CA TYR A 93 -10.12 -7.63 4.53
C TYR A 93 -9.72 -9.07 4.87
N ILE A 94 -9.80 -9.41 6.14
CA ILE A 94 -9.36 -10.71 6.62
C ILE A 94 -10.58 -11.44 7.19
N ALA A 95 -10.87 -12.61 6.65
CA ALA A 95 -12.08 -13.34 7.00
C ALA A 95 -11.75 -14.79 7.33
N SER A 96 -12.39 -15.30 8.37
CA SER A 96 -12.25 -16.68 8.75
C SER A 96 -13.45 -17.09 9.58
N ASP A 97 -13.56 -18.42 9.80
CA ASP A 97 -14.58 -18.93 10.68
C ASP A 97 -14.14 -18.92 12.13
N LEU A 98 -12.88 -18.54 12.38
CA LEU A 98 -12.35 -18.51 13.74
C LEU A 98 -12.43 -17.08 14.26
N GLU A 99 -12.70 -16.96 15.54
CA GLU A 99 -12.60 -15.66 16.20
C GLU A 99 -11.14 -15.31 16.40
N ILE A 100 -10.83 -14.06 16.12
CA ILE A 100 -9.47 -13.57 16.23
C ILE A 100 -9.35 -12.64 17.42
#